data_7da6dba3ed94a3611088409d8cb8146a
#
_entry.id   7da6dba3ed94a3611088409d8cb8146a
#
_cell.length_a   1.000
_cell.length_b   1.000
_cell.length_c   1.000
_cell.angle_alpha   90.00
_cell.angle_beta   90.00
_cell.angle_gamma   90.00
#
_symmetry.space_group_name_H-M   'P 1'
#
loop_
_entity.id
_entity.type
_entity.pdbx_description
1 polymer ?
#
loop_
_entity_poly.entity_id
_entity_poly.type
_entity_poly.pdbx_seq_one_letter_code
_entity_poly.pdbx_strand_id
1 'polypeptide(L)'
;VGRGGQFFFYVTGKRVIYTMLDVKARGGDVRCFVRELERWVIDTLAEFNVTGEIRQGRVGVWVTRPDRPGPDGKPAEDKIAAIGIKLRRWVSFHGISINVEPDLTHFDGIVPCGIRDHGVTSLVDLGLPVTMADLDAALMATFPRRFQGLCPAQDVA
;
A
#
# COMPACT_ATOMS: atom_id res chain seq x y z
N VAL A 1 14.73 -0.27 -12.48
CA VAL A 1 15.05 0.15 -11.14
C VAL A 1 14.62 -0.93 -10.15
N GLY A 2 15.47 -1.86 -9.82
CA GLY A 2 15.50 -2.92 -8.81
C GLY A 2 14.34 -3.15 -7.82
N ARG A 3 13.10 -3.13 -8.30
CA ARG A 3 11.92 -3.57 -7.55
C ARG A 3 11.43 -4.87 -8.18
N GLY A 4 11.13 -5.87 -7.40
CA GLY A 4 10.69 -7.16 -7.91
C GLY A 4 9.51 -7.03 -8.88
N GLY A 5 9.66 -7.52 -10.10
CA GLY A 5 8.67 -7.45 -11.19
C GLY A 5 9.34 -7.18 -12.53
N GLN A 6 8.72 -7.64 -13.62
CA GLN A 6 9.31 -7.52 -14.95
C GLN A 6 9.20 -6.11 -15.55
N PHE A 7 8.16 -5.34 -15.18
CA PHE A 7 7.95 -3.96 -15.65
C PHE A 7 7.30 -3.10 -14.58
N PHE A 8 7.76 -1.85 -14.45
CA PHE A 8 7.11 -0.82 -13.66
C PHE A 8 6.70 0.33 -14.56
N PHE A 9 5.40 0.57 -14.63
CA PHE A 9 4.88 1.77 -15.27
C PHE A 9 4.64 2.84 -14.20
N TYR A 10 5.27 3.97 -14.38
CA TYR A 10 4.91 5.17 -13.62
C TYR A 10 3.70 5.78 -14.31
N VAL A 11 2.54 5.61 -13.71
CA VAL A 11 1.29 6.19 -14.19
C VAL A 11 1.01 7.45 -13.39
N THR A 12 0.58 8.50 -14.06
CA THR A 12 0.03 9.69 -13.39
C THR A 12 -1.13 9.29 -12.49
N GLY A 13 -1.36 10.05 -11.42
CA GLY A 13 -2.45 9.74 -10.49
C GLY A 13 -2.11 8.78 -9.36
N LYS A 14 -0.85 8.38 -9.23
CA LYS A 14 -0.34 7.66 -8.06
C LYS A 14 0.47 8.58 -7.15
N ARG A 15 0.28 8.43 -5.84
CA ARG A 15 1.20 9.03 -4.89
C ARG A 15 2.30 8.03 -4.54
N VAL A 16 3.50 8.34 -4.93
CA VAL A 16 4.70 7.57 -4.56
C VAL A 16 5.33 8.23 -3.34
N ILE A 17 5.59 7.43 -2.32
CA ILE A 17 6.15 7.87 -1.05
C ILE A 17 7.46 7.12 -0.82
N TYR A 18 8.54 7.87 -0.65
CA TYR A 18 9.83 7.32 -0.27
C TYR A 18 9.97 7.37 1.24
N THR A 19 10.10 6.20 1.87
CA THR A 19 10.31 6.08 3.30
C THR A 19 11.77 5.78 3.57
N MET A 20 12.52 6.80 4.00
CA MET A 20 13.93 6.67 4.33
C MET A 20 14.09 6.68 5.86
N LEU A 21 14.03 5.51 6.44
CA LEU A 21 14.05 5.31 7.89
C LEU A 21 15.14 4.33 8.28
N ASP A 22 15.75 4.55 9.45
CA ASP A 22 16.68 3.62 10.06
C ASP A 22 15.90 2.44 10.67
N VAL A 23 15.83 1.35 9.94
CA VAL A 23 15.09 0.15 10.36
C VAL A 23 15.78 -0.55 11.52
N LYS A 24 17.11 -0.47 11.62
CA LYS A 24 17.86 -1.05 12.74
C LYS A 24 17.53 -0.34 14.05
N ALA A 25 17.52 0.99 14.03
CA ALA A 25 17.14 1.78 15.20
C ALA A 25 15.67 1.55 15.64
N ARG A 26 14.84 1.03 14.73
CA ARG A 26 13.43 0.69 14.98
C ARG A 26 13.19 -0.77 15.34
N GLY A 27 14.22 -1.49 15.76
CA GLY A 27 14.13 -2.88 16.21
C GLY A 27 14.71 -3.90 15.26
N GLY A 28 15.13 -3.51 14.04
CA GLY A 28 15.82 -4.41 13.10
C GLY A 28 14.95 -5.52 12.50
N ASP A 29 13.64 -5.40 12.54
CA ASP A 29 12.69 -6.37 11.98
C ASP A 29 12.06 -5.80 10.69
N VAL A 30 12.49 -6.34 9.54
CA VAL A 30 12.03 -5.91 8.22
C VAL A 30 10.55 -6.25 8.00
N ARG A 31 10.09 -7.39 8.48
CA ARG A 31 8.68 -7.81 8.33
C ARG A 31 7.77 -6.89 9.13
N CYS A 32 8.15 -6.57 10.34
CA CYS A 32 7.44 -5.60 11.15
C CYS A 32 7.42 -4.23 10.48
N PHE A 33 8.54 -3.77 9.93
CA PHE A 33 8.62 -2.51 9.22
C PHE A 33 7.66 -2.45 8.02
N VAL A 34 7.61 -3.49 7.20
CA VAL A 34 6.67 -3.58 6.08
C VAL A 34 5.22 -3.54 6.58
N ARG A 35 4.91 -4.24 7.66
CA ARG A 35 3.57 -4.24 8.25
C ARG A 35 3.19 -2.86 8.80
N GLU A 36 4.13 -2.13 9.39
CA GLU A 36 3.88 -0.77 9.84
C GLU A 36 3.64 0.20 8.66
N LEU A 37 4.31 0.00 7.53
CA LEU A 37 4.00 0.73 6.30
C LEU A 37 2.59 0.42 5.80
N GLU A 38 2.18 -0.84 5.80
CA GLU A 38 0.81 -1.24 5.43
C GLU A 38 -0.23 -0.61 6.38
N ARG A 39 0.01 -0.66 7.69
CA ARG A 39 -0.87 -0.06 8.69
C ARG A 39 -0.94 1.46 8.58
N TRP A 40 0.15 2.11 8.24
CA TRP A 40 0.15 3.54 7.97
C TRP A 40 -0.77 3.90 6.81
N VAL A 41 -0.71 3.14 5.72
CA VAL A 41 -1.63 3.31 4.59
C VAL A 41 -3.08 3.06 5.03
N ILE A 42 -3.34 2.03 5.82
CA ILE A 42 -4.67 1.71 6.33
C ILE A 42 -5.22 2.86 7.20
N ASP A 43 -4.42 3.41 8.10
CA ASP A 43 -4.81 4.57 8.91
C ASP A 43 -5.11 5.80 8.04
N THR A 44 -4.31 6.01 7.00
CA THR A 44 -4.51 7.11 6.05
C THR A 44 -5.81 6.94 5.26
N LEU A 45 -6.08 5.74 4.77
CA LEU A 45 -7.33 5.43 4.06
C LEU A 45 -8.57 5.59 4.95
N ALA A 46 -8.44 5.28 6.23
CA ALA A 46 -9.51 5.45 7.20
C ALA A 46 -9.95 6.92 7.36
N GLU A 47 -9.06 7.88 7.15
CA GLU A 47 -9.40 9.31 7.12
C GLU A 47 -10.40 9.66 5.99
N PHE A 48 -10.48 8.82 4.96
CA PHE A 48 -11.42 8.94 3.85
C PHE A 48 -12.55 7.90 3.89
N ASN A 49 -12.76 7.27 5.05
CA ASN A 49 -13.74 6.21 5.27
C ASN A 49 -13.53 4.97 4.35
N VAL A 50 -12.32 4.71 3.97
CA VAL A 50 -11.93 3.51 3.22
C VAL A 50 -11.32 2.50 4.18
N THR A 51 -11.85 1.28 4.19
CA THR A 51 -11.32 0.18 4.98
C THR A 51 -10.28 -0.58 4.15
N GLY A 52 -8.99 -0.29 4.42
CA GLY A 52 -7.88 -1.04 3.87
C GLY A 52 -7.59 -2.27 4.72
N GLU A 53 -7.12 -3.33 4.10
CA GLU A 53 -6.85 -4.61 4.77
C GLU A 53 -5.51 -5.19 4.33
N ILE A 54 -4.86 -5.89 5.26
CA ILE A 54 -3.66 -6.70 5.00
C ILE A 54 -4.09 -8.11 4.63
N ARG A 55 -3.39 -8.73 3.67
CA ARG A 55 -3.58 -10.13 3.31
C ARG A 55 -2.27 -10.89 3.44
N GLN A 56 -2.32 -12.01 4.12
CA GLN A 56 -1.15 -12.87 4.29
C GLN A 56 -0.65 -13.38 2.92
N GLY A 57 0.65 -13.31 2.70
CA GLY A 57 1.28 -13.74 1.45
C GLY A 57 1.12 -12.78 0.27
N ARG A 58 0.40 -11.68 0.44
CA ARG A 58 0.17 -10.67 -0.59
C ARG A 58 0.49 -9.28 -0.06
N VAL A 59 1.73 -8.85 -0.15
CA VAL A 59 2.19 -7.54 0.33
C VAL A 59 1.44 -6.41 -0.38
N GLY A 60 0.99 -5.43 0.39
CA GLY A 60 0.23 -4.29 -0.09
C GLY A 60 -1.02 -4.06 0.76
N VAL A 61 -1.83 -3.09 0.37
CA VAL A 61 -3.10 -2.81 1.01
C VAL A 61 -4.24 -3.10 0.05
N TRP A 62 -5.22 -3.81 0.54
CA TRP A 62 -6.33 -4.37 -0.22
C TRP A 62 -7.66 -3.80 0.25
N VAL A 63 -8.61 -3.69 -0.66
CA VAL A 63 -9.99 -3.28 -0.38
C VAL A 63 -10.93 -4.38 -0.85
N THR A 64 -11.80 -4.82 0.02
CA THR A 64 -12.87 -5.75 -0.33
C THR A 64 -13.96 -5.01 -1.11
N ARG A 65 -14.37 -5.59 -2.23
CA ARG A 65 -15.35 -5.01 -3.16
C ARG A 65 -16.64 -5.83 -3.13
N PRO A 66 -17.59 -5.53 -2.23
CA PRO A 66 -18.85 -6.24 -2.16
C PRO A 66 -19.75 -6.01 -3.38
N ASP A 67 -19.47 -4.94 -4.13
CA ASP A 67 -20.16 -4.57 -5.37
C ASP A 67 -19.72 -5.42 -6.59
N ARG A 68 -18.69 -6.25 -6.45
CA ARG A 68 -18.19 -7.11 -7.53
C ARG A 68 -17.93 -8.53 -7.05
N PRO A 69 -18.35 -9.54 -7.85
CA PRO A 69 -18.01 -10.93 -7.54
C PRO A 69 -16.52 -11.18 -7.81
N GLY A 70 -15.88 -11.86 -6.88
CA GLY A 70 -14.53 -12.38 -7.02
C GLY A 70 -14.52 -13.88 -7.28
N PRO A 71 -13.34 -14.50 -7.29
CA PRO A 71 -13.20 -15.94 -7.34
C PRO A 71 -13.98 -16.63 -6.21
N ASP A 72 -14.47 -17.83 -6.45
CA ASP A 72 -15.18 -18.67 -5.46
C ASP A 72 -16.46 -18.04 -4.87
N GLY A 73 -17.07 -17.10 -5.57
CA GLY A 73 -18.32 -16.46 -5.12
C GLY A 73 -18.15 -15.51 -3.93
N LYS A 74 -16.91 -15.25 -3.50
CA LYS A 74 -16.60 -14.23 -2.49
C LYS A 74 -16.54 -12.85 -3.14
N PRO A 75 -16.66 -11.76 -2.36
CA PRO A 75 -16.39 -10.42 -2.88
C PRO A 75 -14.99 -10.30 -3.50
N ALA A 76 -14.88 -9.54 -4.57
CA ALA A 76 -13.57 -9.25 -5.16
C ALA A 76 -12.69 -8.47 -4.18
N GLU A 77 -11.38 -8.64 -4.30
CA GLU A 77 -10.37 -7.90 -3.54
C GLU A 77 -9.47 -7.15 -4.51
N ASP A 78 -9.43 -5.84 -4.37
CA ASP A 78 -8.60 -4.98 -5.22
C ASP A 78 -7.47 -4.35 -4.44
N LYS A 79 -6.28 -4.32 -5.05
CA LYS A 79 -5.12 -3.63 -4.47
C LYS A 79 -5.24 -2.12 -4.69
N ILE A 80 -5.16 -1.35 -3.61
CA ILE A 80 -5.15 0.12 -3.64
C ILE A 80 -3.75 0.70 -3.41
N ALA A 81 -2.90 -0.01 -2.70
CA ALA A 81 -1.53 0.42 -2.46
C ALA A 81 -0.54 -0.72 -2.58
N ALA A 82 0.58 -0.43 -3.21
CA ALA A 82 1.71 -1.33 -3.29
C ALA A 82 2.82 -0.87 -2.33
N ILE A 83 3.52 -1.84 -1.74
CA ILE A 83 4.65 -1.59 -0.86
C ILE A 83 5.85 -2.32 -1.42
N GLY A 84 6.95 -1.60 -1.58
CA GLY A 84 8.22 -2.16 -2.00
C GLY A 84 9.36 -1.35 -1.40
N ILE A 85 10.10 -1.98 -0.50
CA ILE A 85 11.27 -1.36 0.12
C ILE A 85 12.54 -2.06 -0.30
N LYS A 86 13.64 -1.33 -0.20
CA LYS A 86 14.98 -1.87 -0.28
C LYS A 86 15.77 -1.31 0.90
N LEU A 87 16.64 -2.13 1.48
CA LEU A 87 17.51 -1.72 2.56
C LEU A 87 18.95 -1.58 2.06
N ARG A 88 19.59 -0.51 2.47
CA ARG A 88 21.04 -0.36 2.34
C ARG A 88 21.59 0.11 3.68
N ARG A 89 22.49 -0.66 4.27
CA ARG A 89 23.03 -0.39 5.60
C ARG A 89 21.93 -0.12 6.64
N TRP A 90 20.85 -0.91 6.57
CA TRP A 90 19.67 -0.80 7.43
C TRP A 90 18.82 0.48 7.26
N VAL A 91 19.14 1.33 6.32
CA VAL A 91 18.29 2.44 5.95
C VAL A 91 17.39 2.01 4.80
N SER A 92 16.08 2.21 4.97
CA SER A 92 15.11 1.91 3.92
C SER A 92 15.12 2.98 2.83
N PHE A 93 14.84 2.55 1.62
CA PHE A 93 14.53 3.44 0.51
C PHE A 93 13.50 2.78 -0.42
N HIS A 94 12.93 3.53 -1.34
CA HIS A 94 11.63 3.25 -1.93
C HIS A 94 10.54 3.35 -0.87
N GLY A 95 9.43 2.67 -1.00
CA GLY A 95 8.37 2.71 -0.01
C GLY A 95 7.01 2.30 -0.57
N ILE A 96 6.12 3.27 -0.74
CA ILE A 96 4.70 3.04 -0.97
C ILE A 96 4.25 3.72 -2.27
N SER A 97 3.33 3.09 -2.97
CA SER A 97 2.58 3.70 -4.07
C SER A 97 1.09 3.54 -3.80
N ILE A 98 0.38 4.64 -3.62
CA ILE A 98 -1.06 4.68 -3.39
C ILE A 98 -1.76 5.14 -4.66
N ASN A 99 -2.78 4.41 -5.10
CA ASN A 99 -3.58 4.77 -6.26
C ASN A 99 -4.63 5.81 -5.87
N VAL A 100 -4.53 7.01 -6.41
CA VAL A 100 -5.50 8.08 -6.23
C VAL A 100 -6.44 8.16 -7.43
N GLU A 101 -5.90 8.46 -8.59
CA GLU A 101 -6.61 8.59 -9.86
C GLU A 101 -5.76 8.10 -11.04
N PRO A 102 -5.16 6.91 -10.99
CA PRO A 102 -4.47 6.37 -12.15
C PRO A 102 -5.49 5.91 -13.19
N ASP A 103 -5.07 5.91 -14.45
CA ASP A 103 -5.83 5.22 -15.49
C ASP A 103 -5.69 3.70 -15.28
N LEU A 104 -6.72 3.08 -14.73
CA LEU A 104 -6.73 1.68 -14.36
C LEU A 104 -6.79 0.75 -15.59
N THR A 105 -7.14 1.25 -16.77
CA THR A 105 -7.18 0.45 -18.00
C THR A 105 -5.81 -0.07 -18.40
N HIS A 106 -4.74 0.62 -18.02
CA HIS A 106 -3.36 0.16 -18.23
C HIS A 106 -3.02 -1.12 -17.45
N PHE A 107 -3.80 -1.50 -16.46
CA PHE A 107 -3.58 -2.72 -15.68
C PHE A 107 -4.25 -3.96 -16.28
N ASP A 108 -5.17 -3.81 -17.24
CA ASP A 108 -5.90 -4.93 -17.86
C ASP A 108 -4.97 -5.87 -18.65
N GLY A 109 -3.87 -5.34 -19.20
CA GLY A 109 -2.87 -6.11 -19.94
C GLY A 109 -1.64 -6.53 -19.12
N ILE A 110 -1.58 -6.14 -17.84
CA ILE A 110 -0.43 -6.34 -16.97
C ILE A 110 -0.91 -6.99 -15.68
N VAL A 111 -0.23 -8.06 -15.29
CA VAL A 111 -0.48 -8.70 -14.01
C VAL A 111 0.37 -8.00 -12.94
N PRO A 112 -0.21 -7.14 -12.08
CA PRO A 112 0.56 -6.47 -11.05
C PRO A 112 1.17 -7.51 -10.09
N CYS A 113 2.49 -7.50 -9.95
CA CYS A 113 3.20 -8.41 -9.04
C CYS A 113 2.96 -9.91 -9.31
N GLY A 114 2.61 -10.31 -10.54
CA GLY A 114 2.36 -11.71 -10.88
C GLY A 114 1.06 -12.31 -10.33
N ILE A 115 0.20 -11.50 -9.72
CA ILE A 115 -1.08 -11.95 -9.14
C ILE A 115 -2.18 -11.77 -10.19
N ARG A 116 -2.69 -12.88 -10.72
CA ARG A 116 -3.72 -12.89 -11.79
C ARG A 116 -5.16 -12.81 -11.27
N ASP A 117 -5.38 -13.15 -9.98
CA ASP A 117 -6.72 -13.38 -9.44
C ASP A 117 -7.31 -12.16 -8.73
N HIS A 118 -6.62 -11.03 -8.74
CA HIS A 118 -7.01 -9.81 -8.03
C HIS A 118 -6.88 -8.59 -8.92
N GLY A 119 -7.83 -7.66 -8.75
CA GLY A 119 -7.85 -6.39 -9.45
C GLY A 119 -7.05 -5.29 -8.77
N VAL A 120 -7.17 -4.10 -9.32
CA VAL A 120 -6.58 -2.86 -8.83
C VAL A 120 -7.69 -1.82 -8.70
N THR A 121 -7.66 -1.02 -7.64
CA THR A 121 -8.58 0.10 -7.44
C THR A 121 -7.83 1.37 -7.08
N SER A 122 -8.55 2.46 -6.96
CA SER A 122 -8.06 3.77 -6.56
C SER A 122 -9.09 4.50 -5.71
N LEU A 123 -8.69 5.59 -5.07
CA LEU A 123 -9.63 6.43 -4.31
C LEU A 123 -10.75 6.97 -5.19
N VAL A 124 -10.43 7.42 -6.40
CA VAL A 124 -11.44 7.89 -7.35
C VAL A 124 -12.33 6.77 -7.85
N ASP A 125 -11.78 5.58 -8.14
CA ASP A 125 -12.55 4.40 -8.53
C ASP A 125 -13.53 3.94 -7.43
N LEU A 126 -13.20 4.19 -6.16
CA LEU A 126 -14.09 3.98 -5.02
C LEU A 126 -15.14 5.09 -4.84
N GLY A 127 -15.19 6.06 -5.74
CA GLY A 127 -16.14 7.17 -5.71
C GLY A 127 -15.74 8.34 -4.83
N LEU A 128 -14.46 8.47 -4.48
CA LEU A 128 -13.95 9.50 -3.58
C LEU A 128 -13.15 10.56 -4.35
N PRO A 129 -13.58 11.82 -4.35
CA PRO A 129 -12.86 12.91 -5.03
C PRO A 129 -11.68 13.43 -4.19
N VAL A 130 -10.77 12.54 -3.80
CA VAL A 130 -9.60 12.88 -2.99
C VAL A 130 -8.49 13.43 -3.89
N THR A 131 -8.00 14.61 -3.54
CA THR A 131 -6.84 15.21 -4.23
C THR A 131 -5.52 14.67 -3.68
N MET A 132 -4.44 14.87 -4.42
CA MET A 132 -3.09 14.55 -3.92
C MET A 132 -2.76 15.34 -2.65
N ALA A 133 -3.19 16.60 -2.55
CA ALA A 133 -2.98 17.42 -1.36
C ALA A 133 -3.74 16.88 -0.14
N ASP A 134 -4.98 16.41 -0.32
CA ASP A 134 -5.76 15.79 0.74
C ASP A 134 -5.08 14.53 1.26
N LEU A 135 -4.58 13.69 0.35
CA LEU A 135 -3.86 12.48 0.69
C LEU A 135 -2.56 12.79 1.44
N ASP A 136 -1.80 13.78 0.99
CA ASP A 136 -0.55 14.19 1.64
C ASP A 136 -0.81 14.66 3.08
N ALA A 137 -1.85 15.45 3.29
CA ALA A 137 -2.23 15.91 4.63
C ALA A 137 -2.59 14.74 5.55
N ALA A 138 -3.35 13.76 5.06
CA ALA A 138 -3.71 12.57 5.82
C ALA A 138 -2.48 11.70 6.13
N LEU A 139 -1.57 11.53 5.18
CA LEU A 139 -0.32 10.79 5.37
C LEU A 139 0.54 11.43 6.47
N MET A 140 0.68 12.74 6.47
CA MET A 140 1.44 13.45 7.49
C MET A 140 0.78 13.38 8.88
N ALA A 141 -0.53 13.46 8.95
CA ALA A 141 -1.27 13.36 10.20
C ALA A 141 -1.19 11.97 10.84
N THR A 142 -1.15 10.92 10.03
CA THR A 142 -1.14 9.52 10.50
C THR A 142 0.27 8.95 10.70
N PHE A 143 1.30 9.52 10.09
CA PHE A 143 2.68 9.04 10.19
C PHE A 143 3.17 8.86 11.62
N PRO A 144 2.99 9.83 12.56
CA PRO A 144 3.48 9.68 13.93
C PRO A 144 2.89 8.48 14.67
N ARG A 145 1.69 8.06 14.33
CA ARG A 145 1.04 6.92 15.00
C ARG A 145 1.82 5.61 14.83
N ARG A 146 2.60 5.48 13.76
CA ARG A 146 3.31 4.25 13.39
C ARG A 146 4.82 4.32 13.58
N PHE A 147 5.41 5.51 13.49
CA PHE A 147 6.87 5.63 13.37
C PHE A 147 7.55 6.43 14.48
N GLN A 148 6.86 6.69 15.59
CA GLN A 148 7.45 7.39 16.75
C GLN A 148 8.28 6.48 17.68
N GLY A 149 8.21 5.18 17.53
CA GLY A 149 8.85 4.25 18.44
C GLY A 149 9.47 3.04 17.76
N LEU A 150 9.84 2.09 18.59
CA LEU A 150 10.24 0.76 18.12
C LEU A 150 9.06 0.06 17.48
N CYS A 151 9.36 -0.84 16.57
CA CYS A 151 8.36 -1.75 16.05
C CYS A 151 7.72 -2.50 17.22
N PRO A 152 6.39 -2.51 17.36
CA PRO A 152 5.76 -3.22 18.45
C PRO A 152 6.18 -4.69 18.43
N ALA A 153 6.39 -5.25 19.60
CA ALA A 153 6.62 -6.69 19.73
C ALA A 153 5.47 -7.41 19.02
N GLN A 154 5.80 -8.37 18.18
CA GLN A 154 4.79 -9.08 17.42
C GLN A 154 3.83 -9.75 18.39
N ASP A 155 2.56 -9.45 18.28
CA ASP A 155 1.55 -10.39 18.69
C ASP A 155 1.73 -11.60 17.78
N VAL A 156 2.39 -12.60 18.34
CA VAL A 156 2.56 -13.90 17.71
C VAL A 156 1.18 -14.55 17.71
N ALA A 157 0.48 -14.36 16.61
CA ALA A 157 -0.72 -15.11 16.32
C ALA A 157 -0.43 -16.08 15.20
#